data_9102254e166b3c0e7bee277f428978ef
#
_entry.id   9102254e166b3c0e7bee277f428978ef
#
_cell.length_a   1.000
_cell.length_b   1.000
_cell.length_c   1.000
_cell.angle_alpha   90.00
_cell.angle_beta   90.00
_cell.angle_gamma   90.00
#
_symmetry.space_group_name_H-M   'P 1'
#
loop_
_entity.id
_entity.type
_entity.pdbx_description
1 polymer ?
#
loop_
_entity_poly.entity_id
_entity_poly.type
_entity_poly.pdbx_seq_one_letter_code
_entity_poly.pdbx_strand_id
1 'polypeptide(L)'
;MGLIETAAPEQREYFTEINAELADKGFLVTSTDDLINWARTGSLMWMTFGLACCAVEMMQTSMPRYDVERFGFAPRASPRQSDVMIVAGTLTNKMAPALRKVYDQMPEPRYVISMGSCANGGGYYHYSYSVVRGCDRIVPVDIYIPGCPPTAEALLYGILQLQKKIRRVGTIER
;
A
#
# COMPACT_ATOMS: atom_id res chain seq x y z
N MET A 1 3.09 10.74 -14.66
CA MET A 1 3.82 10.45 -13.42
C MET A 1 5.17 9.89 -13.81
N GLY A 2 6.26 10.63 -13.56
CA GLY A 2 7.57 10.37 -14.16
C GLY A 2 8.28 9.13 -13.62
N LEU A 3 8.99 8.45 -14.50
CA LEU A 3 9.83 7.28 -14.21
C LEU A 3 11.12 7.62 -13.42
N ILE A 4 11.39 8.90 -13.15
CA ILE A 4 12.68 9.40 -12.63
C ILE A 4 12.55 9.97 -11.20
N GLU A 5 11.52 9.59 -10.43
CA GLU A 5 11.27 10.20 -9.11
C GLU A 5 12.14 9.65 -7.96
N THR A 6 12.79 8.50 -8.13
CA THR A 6 13.52 7.81 -7.04
C THR A 6 15.03 8.08 -7.05
N ALA A 7 15.61 8.52 -8.15
CA ALA A 7 17.02 8.79 -8.27
C ALA A 7 17.49 9.97 -7.38
N ALA A 8 18.74 9.94 -6.92
CA ALA A 8 19.38 11.05 -6.24
C ALA A 8 19.32 12.34 -7.10
N PRO A 9 19.29 13.56 -6.51
CA PRO A 9 19.08 14.79 -7.25
C PRO A 9 20.09 14.99 -8.38
N GLU A 10 21.35 14.66 -8.18
CA GLU A 10 22.39 14.72 -9.22
C GLU A 10 22.12 13.74 -10.38
N GLN A 11 21.64 12.55 -10.08
CA GLN A 11 21.29 11.57 -11.11
C GLN A 11 20.04 11.98 -11.89
N ARG A 12 19.11 12.69 -11.26
CA ARG A 12 17.89 13.18 -11.95
C ARG A 12 18.23 14.24 -13.01
N GLU A 13 19.12 15.15 -12.71
CA GLU A 13 19.57 16.16 -13.68
C GLU A 13 20.26 15.48 -14.88
N TYR A 14 21.15 14.54 -14.62
CA TYR A 14 21.84 13.76 -15.66
C TYR A 14 20.87 12.99 -16.55
N PHE A 15 19.88 12.28 -15.97
CA PHE A 15 18.87 11.55 -16.75
C PHE A 15 17.93 12.50 -17.52
N THR A 16 17.62 13.68 -16.98
CA THR A 16 16.79 14.67 -17.70
C THR A 16 17.49 15.24 -18.91
N GLU A 17 18.78 15.53 -18.81
CA GLU A 17 19.57 16.03 -19.94
C GLU A 17 19.71 14.99 -21.06
N ILE A 18 20.07 13.76 -20.72
CA ILE A 18 20.19 12.67 -21.69
C ILE A 18 18.85 12.38 -22.36
N ASN A 19 17.77 12.34 -21.58
CA ASN A 19 16.45 12.06 -22.13
C ASN A 19 15.95 13.19 -23.04
N ALA A 20 16.34 14.45 -22.79
CA ALA A 20 16.02 15.57 -23.69
C ALA A 20 16.71 15.39 -25.05
N GLU A 21 17.97 14.94 -25.08
CA GLU A 21 18.69 14.68 -26.33
C GLU A 21 18.18 13.43 -27.09
N LEU A 22 17.68 12.44 -26.35
CA LEU A 22 17.25 11.16 -26.92
C LEU A 22 15.74 11.10 -27.23
N ALA A 23 14.96 12.11 -26.81
CA ALA A 23 13.51 12.17 -26.99
C ALA A 23 13.10 12.05 -28.49
N ASP A 24 13.85 12.72 -29.37
CA ASP A 24 13.62 12.68 -30.81
C ASP A 24 13.90 11.31 -31.42
N LYS A 25 14.70 10.49 -30.76
CA LYS A 25 15.06 9.13 -31.20
C LYS A 25 14.16 8.06 -30.60
N GLY A 26 13.22 8.42 -29.74
CA GLY A 26 12.27 7.51 -29.09
C GLY A 26 12.87 6.63 -28.00
N PHE A 27 14.02 7.01 -27.44
CA PHE A 27 14.66 6.29 -26.31
C PHE A 27 14.46 7.04 -25.00
N LEU A 28 14.26 6.27 -23.91
CA LEU A 28 14.22 6.77 -22.54
C LEU A 28 15.25 6.04 -21.69
N VAL A 29 16.15 6.79 -21.07
CA VAL A 29 17.16 6.27 -20.14
C VAL A 29 16.68 6.48 -18.70
N THR A 30 16.66 5.41 -17.90
CA THR A 30 16.26 5.46 -16.49
C THR A 30 17.11 4.52 -15.66
N SER A 31 17.13 4.70 -14.34
CA SER A 31 17.80 3.75 -13.45
C SER A 31 17.02 2.43 -13.36
N THR A 32 17.71 1.33 -13.09
CA THR A 32 17.08 0.01 -12.89
C THR A 32 16.11 0.02 -11.71
N ASP A 33 16.43 0.77 -10.64
CA ASP A 33 15.58 0.92 -9.46
C ASP A 33 14.29 1.66 -9.78
N ASP A 34 14.34 2.71 -10.58
CA ASP A 34 13.17 3.45 -11.04
C ASP A 34 12.24 2.55 -11.89
N LEU A 35 12.82 1.75 -12.78
CA LEU A 35 12.06 0.81 -13.61
C LEU A 35 11.36 -0.24 -12.75
N ILE A 36 12.06 -0.85 -11.80
CA ILE A 36 11.51 -1.85 -10.89
C ILE A 36 10.42 -1.23 -10.00
N ASN A 37 10.64 -0.07 -9.43
CA ASN A 37 9.66 0.61 -8.59
C ASN A 37 8.45 1.10 -9.38
N TRP A 38 8.64 1.51 -10.63
CA TRP A 38 7.54 1.81 -11.55
C TRP A 38 6.68 0.57 -11.81
N ALA A 39 7.30 -0.57 -12.13
CA ALA A 39 6.60 -1.83 -12.37
C ALA A 39 5.85 -2.30 -11.09
N ARG A 40 6.48 -2.23 -9.92
CA ARG A 40 5.85 -2.56 -8.64
C ARG A 40 4.64 -1.69 -8.33
N THR A 41 4.76 -0.37 -8.49
CA THR A 41 3.66 0.56 -8.20
C THR A 41 2.49 0.45 -9.18
N GLY A 42 2.73 -0.02 -10.40
CA GLY A 42 1.71 -0.27 -11.41
C GLY A 42 1.02 -1.63 -11.27
N SER A 43 1.50 -2.52 -10.41
CA SER A 43 0.98 -3.89 -10.25
C SER A 43 0.98 -4.31 -8.77
N LEU A 44 0.31 -3.52 -7.91
CA LEU A 44 0.13 -3.85 -6.50
C LEU A 44 -1.11 -4.69 -6.29
N MET A 45 -0.93 -5.90 -5.79
CA MET A 45 -2.03 -6.80 -5.45
C MET A 45 -2.31 -6.71 -3.94
N TRP A 46 -3.54 -6.41 -3.55
CA TRP A 46 -3.89 -6.23 -2.16
C TRP A 46 -4.72 -7.38 -1.58
N MET A 47 -4.33 -7.80 -0.39
CA MET A 47 -5.04 -8.81 0.39
C MET A 47 -6.26 -8.19 1.06
N THR A 48 -7.43 -8.79 0.83
CA THR A 48 -8.69 -8.40 1.46
C THR A 48 -8.77 -8.94 2.89
N PHE A 49 -8.26 -8.19 3.86
CA PHE A 49 -8.38 -8.54 5.28
C PHE A 49 -9.44 -7.68 5.96
N GLY A 50 -10.69 -7.92 5.57
CA GLY A 50 -11.86 -7.21 6.09
C GLY A 50 -12.35 -7.81 7.40
N LEU A 51 -12.36 -7.02 8.49
CA LEU A 51 -12.74 -7.45 9.82
C LEU A 51 -14.05 -6.85 10.31
N ALA A 52 -14.41 -5.65 9.82
CA ALA A 52 -15.60 -4.92 10.27
C ALA A 52 -16.07 -3.91 9.21
N CYS A 53 -16.72 -2.83 9.63
CA CYS A 53 -17.33 -1.81 8.75
C CYS A 53 -16.35 -1.18 7.76
N CYS A 54 -15.07 -1.03 8.07
CA CYS A 54 -14.06 -0.53 7.12
C CYS A 54 -13.93 -1.42 5.88
N ALA A 55 -14.28 -2.71 5.97
CA ALA A 55 -14.28 -3.61 4.83
C ALA A 55 -15.29 -3.20 3.75
N VAL A 56 -16.40 -2.58 4.12
CA VAL A 56 -17.43 -2.10 3.19
C VAL A 56 -16.88 -0.94 2.35
N GLU A 57 -16.19 0.00 2.99
CA GLU A 57 -15.52 1.11 2.27
C GLU A 57 -14.36 0.61 1.42
N MET A 58 -13.63 -0.40 1.89
CA MET A 58 -12.60 -1.07 1.10
C MET A 58 -13.18 -1.73 -0.16
N MET A 59 -14.33 -2.39 -0.07
CA MET A 59 -15.04 -2.95 -1.23
C MET A 59 -15.52 -1.84 -2.16
N GLN A 60 -16.04 -0.72 -1.63
CA GLN A 60 -16.49 0.41 -2.41
C GLN A 60 -15.37 1.03 -3.26
N THR A 61 -14.14 1.02 -2.77
CA THR A 61 -12.97 1.53 -3.53
C THR A 61 -12.71 0.74 -4.81
N SER A 62 -13.10 -0.54 -4.86
CA SER A 62 -13.00 -1.39 -6.05
C SER A 62 -14.19 -1.25 -7.00
N MET A 63 -15.28 -0.57 -6.57
CA MET A 63 -16.47 -0.41 -7.38
C MET A 63 -16.30 0.66 -8.48
N PRO A 64 -17.18 0.70 -9.50
CA PRO A 64 -17.03 1.54 -10.69
C PRO A 64 -16.83 3.04 -10.42
N ARG A 65 -17.32 3.57 -9.28
CA ARG A 65 -17.16 4.98 -8.94
C ARG A 65 -15.71 5.39 -8.75
N TYR A 66 -14.91 4.52 -8.11
CA TYR A 66 -13.52 4.82 -7.75
C TYR A 66 -12.53 4.05 -8.62
N ASP A 67 -12.89 2.82 -8.97
CA ASP A 67 -12.14 1.95 -9.89
C ASP A 67 -10.63 1.97 -9.62
N VAL A 68 -10.26 1.51 -8.42
CA VAL A 68 -8.87 1.51 -7.97
C VAL A 68 -7.97 0.64 -8.85
N GLU A 69 -8.55 -0.29 -9.63
CA GLU A 69 -7.80 -1.16 -10.55
C GLU A 69 -7.09 -0.37 -11.65
N ARG A 70 -7.65 0.77 -12.07
CA ARG A 70 -7.00 1.69 -13.03
C ARG A 70 -5.67 2.26 -12.54
N PHE A 71 -5.44 2.24 -11.22
CA PHE A 71 -4.17 2.65 -10.61
C PHE A 71 -3.18 1.49 -10.44
N GLY A 72 -3.51 0.30 -10.98
CA GLY A 72 -2.69 -0.90 -10.84
C GLY A 72 -2.82 -1.56 -9.46
N PHE A 73 -3.99 -1.44 -8.81
CA PHE A 73 -4.22 -1.95 -7.47
C PHE A 73 -5.44 -2.87 -7.45
N ALA A 74 -5.23 -4.19 -7.53
CA ALA A 74 -6.28 -5.19 -7.68
C ALA A 74 -6.40 -6.12 -6.46
N PRO A 75 -7.63 -6.56 -6.08
CA PRO A 75 -7.83 -7.45 -4.96
C PRO A 75 -7.36 -8.89 -5.25
N ARG A 76 -6.79 -9.52 -4.23
CA ARG A 76 -6.45 -10.95 -4.23
C ARG A 76 -6.88 -11.60 -2.92
N ALA A 77 -7.45 -12.79 -2.99
CA ALA A 77 -7.88 -13.53 -1.83
C ALA A 77 -6.75 -14.32 -1.15
N SER A 78 -5.69 -14.64 -1.89
CA SER A 78 -4.56 -15.41 -1.39
C SER A 78 -3.41 -14.51 -0.92
N PRO A 79 -2.89 -14.71 0.31
CA PRO A 79 -1.74 -13.93 0.78
C PRO A 79 -0.48 -14.16 -0.05
N ARG A 80 -0.32 -15.33 -0.65
CA ARG A 80 0.84 -15.65 -1.51
C ARG A 80 0.85 -14.93 -2.85
N GLN A 81 -0.29 -14.34 -3.24
CA GLN A 81 -0.47 -13.57 -4.47
C GLN A 81 -0.66 -12.07 -4.20
N SER A 82 -0.41 -11.64 -2.97
CA SER A 82 -0.67 -10.26 -2.54
C SER A 82 0.61 -9.60 -2.05
N ASP A 83 0.80 -8.33 -2.42
CA ASP A 83 1.94 -7.51 -2.04
C ASP A 83 1.59 -6.55 -0.90
N VAL A 84 0.31 -6.19 -0.79
CA VAL A 84 -0.20 -5.24 0.21
C VAL A 84 -1.28 -5.90 1.05
N MET A 85 -1.20 -5.77 2.38
CA MET A 85 -2.28 -6.14 3.29
C MET A 85 -3.03 -4.89 3.73
N ILE A 86 -4.35 -4.87 3.56
CA ILE A 86 -5.21 -3.83 4.14
C ILE A 86 -5.93 -4.41 5.36
N VAL A 87 -5.57 -3.93 6.55
CA VAL A 87 -6.25 -4.29 7.78
C VAL A 87 -7.45 -3.36 7.96
N ALA A 88 -8.64 -3.83 7.60
CA ALA A 88 -9.86 -3.02 7.52
C ALA A 88 -10.86 -3.41 8.62
N GLY A 89 -10.70 -2.85 9.81
CA GLY A 89 -11.64 -3.03 10.92
C GLY A 89 -10.99 -3.36 12.26
N THR A 90 -11.82 -3.80 13.20
CA THR A 90 -11.42 -4.06 14.58
C THR A 90 -10.65 -5.38 14.68
N LEU A 91 -9.39 -5.30 15.14
CA LEU A 91 -8.58 -6.48 15.39
C LEU A 91 -8.82 -7.00 16.81
N THR A 92 -9.33 -8.21 16.92
CA THR A 92 -9.52 -8.87 18.23
C THR A 92 -8.30 -9.71 18.62
N ASN A 93 -8.14 -9.97 19.92
CA ASN A 93 -7.07 -10.83 20.44
C ASN A 93 -7.10 -12.24 19.83
N LYS A 94 -8.30 -12.78 19.54
CA LYS A 94 -8.44 -14.08 18.88
C LYS A 94 -8.04 -14.06 17.41
N MET A 95 -8.20 -12.91 16.73
CA MET A 95 -7.85 -12.75 15.32
C MET A 95 -6.38 -12.34 15.10
N ALA A 96 -5.73 -11.79 16.11
CA ALA A 96 -4.34 -11.34 16.00
C ALA A 96 -3.35 -12.44 15.54
N PRO A 97 -3.41 -13.68 16.03
CA PRO A 97 -2.56 -14.76 15.52
C PRO A 97 -2.82 -15.09 14.04
N ALA A 98 -4.08 -15.01 13.61
CA ALA A 98 -4.45 -15.24 12.21
C ALA A 98 -3.89 -14.11 11.31
N LEU A 99 -3.99 -12.86 11.74
CA LEU A 99 -3.40 -11.71 11.03
C LEU A 99 -1.89 -11.91 10.84
N ARG A 100 -1.18 -12.26 11.90
CA ARG A 100 0.26 -12.51 11.85
C ARG A 100 0.60 -13.65 10.89
N LYS A 101 -0.13 -14.75 10.97
CA LYS A 101 0.07 -15.91 10.09
C LYS A 101 -0.15 -15.57 8.62
N VAL A 102 -1.17 -14.79 8.30
CA VAL A 102 -1.44 -14.34 6.94
C VAL A 102 -0.34 -13.40 6.46
N TYR A 103 0.13 -12.47 7.31
CA TYR A 103 1.25 -11.58 6.98
C TYR A 103 2.54 -12.36 6.67
N ASP A 104 2.86 -13.38 7.46
CA ASP A 104 4.06 -14.20 7.26
C ASP A 104 4.00 -15.05 5.97
N GLN A 105 2.79 -15.29 5.44
CA GLN A 105 2.59 -15.99 4.16
C GLN A 105 2.72 -15.10 2.93
N MET A 106 2.76 -13.79 3.10
CA MET A 106 2.94 -12.86 1.98
C MET A 106 4.40 -12.85 1.52
N PRO A 107 4.64 -12.84 0.19
CA PRO A 107 5.99 -12.70 -0.36
C PRO A 107 6.57 -11.31 -0.07
N GLU A 108 7.88 -11.19 -0.04
CA GLU A 108 8.56 -9.90 0.01
C GLU A 108 8.80 -9.36 -1.41
N PRO A 109 8.74 -8.05 -1.61
CA PRO A 109 8.41 -6.99 -0.64
C PRO A 109 6.91 -6.92 -0.31
N ARG A 110 6.58 -6.77 0.97
CA ARG A 110 5.20 -6.72 1.48
C ARG A 110 4.94 -5.43 2.24
N TYR A 111 3.75 -4.88 2.08
CA TYR A 111 3.34 -3.60 2.67
C TYR A 111 2.05 -3.76 3.46
N VAL A 112 1.85 -2.94 4.49
CA VAL A 112 0.66 -2.97 5.33
C VAL A 112 0.02 -1.59 5.41
N ILE A 113 -1.27 -1.52 5.10
CA ILE A 113 -2.13 -0.35 5.31
C ILE A 113 -3.05 -0.63 6.49
N SER A 114 -2.98 0.19 7.51
CA SER A 114 -3.92 0.19 8.63
C SER A 114 -5.07 1.14 8.33
N MET A 115 -6.28 0.58 8.12
CA MET A 115 -7.46 1.34 7.73
C MET A 115 -8.44 1.51 8.89
N GLY A 116 -8.67 2.75 9.26
CA GLY A 116 -9.65 3.15 10.25
C GLY A 116 -9.13 3.15 11.69
N SER A 117 -9.84 3.86 12.55
CA SER A 117 -9.44 4.08 13.95
C SER A 117 -9.30 2.78 14.74
N CYS A 118 -10.09 1.76 14.43
CA CYS A 118 -10.03 0.47 15.11
C CYS A 118 -8.71 -0.26 14.82
N ALA A 119 -8.27 -0.32 13.56
CA ALA A 119 -7.00 -0.91 13.19
C ALA A 119 -5.81 -0.08 13.67
N ASN A 120 -5.93 1.26 13.65
CA ASN A 120 -4.87 2.18 14.05
C ASN A 120 -4.56 2.13 15.55
N GLY A 121 -5.59 2.02 16.40
CA GLY A 121 -5.36 2.11 17.84
C GLY A 121 -6.49 1.55 18.72
N GLY A 122 -7.35 0.68 18.16
CA GLY A 122 -8.52 0.15 18.87
C GLY A 122 -9.78 1.01 18.72
N GLY A 123 -9.66 2.29 18.34
CA GLY A 123 -10.74 3.19 18.05
C GLY A 123 -11.78 3.29 19.16
N TYR A 124 -13.06 3.16 18.81
CA TYR A 124 -14.16 3.16 19.75
C TYR A 124 -14.08 2.06 20.82
N TYR A 125 -13.43 0.93 20.50
CA TYR A 125 -13.28 -0.24 21.37
C TYR A 125 -11.92 -0.30 22.08
N HIS A 126 -11.20 0.80 22.19
CA HIS A 126 -9.84 0.85 22.74
C HIS A 126 -9.71 0.23 24.13
N TYR A 127 -10.72 0.41 25.00
CA TYR A 127 -10.72 -0.11 26.37
C TYR A 127 -11.34 -1.51 26.50
N SER A 128 -11.78 -2.11 25.40
CA SER A 128 -12.32 -3.47 25.44
C SER A 128 -11.23 -4.49 25.75
N TYR A 129 -11.55 -5.47 26.57
CA TYR A 129 -10.65 -6.57 26.93
C TYR A 129 -10.31 -7.49 25.75
N SER A 130 -11.15 -7.52 24.73
CA SER A 130 -11.03 -8.43 23.58
C SER A 130 -10.33 -7.83 22.37
N VAL A 131 -10.04 -6.53 22.37
CA VAL A 131 -9.51 -5.79 21.21
C VAL A 131 -8.03 -5.45 21.37
N VAL A 132 -7.28 -5.68 20.30
CA VAL A 132 -5.88 -5.25 20.19
C VAL A 132 -5.83 -3.74 19.92
N ARG A 133 -5.05 -3.02 20.72
CA ARG A 133 -4.90 -1.56 20.63
C ARG A 133 -3.90 -1.15 19.55
N GLY A 134 -4.27 -1.40 18.29
CA GLY A 134 -3.46 -1.13 17.11
C GLY A 134 -2.88 -2.40 16.48
N CYS A 135 -3.02 -2.53 15.15
CA CYS A 135 -2.46 -3.67 14.41
C CYS A 135 -0.92 -3.59 14.28
N ASP A 136 -0.32 -2.42 14.51
CA ASP A 136 1.11 -2.17 14.55
C ASP A 136 1.84 -2.96 15.64
N ARG A 137 1.11 -3.42 16.65
CA ARG A 137 1.66 -4.33 17.69
C ARG A 137 1.89 -5.75 17.18
N ILE A 138 1.28 -6.11 16.06
CA ILE A 138 1.33 -7.47 15.49
C ILE A 138 2.15 -7.50 14.20
N VAL A 139 1.95 -6.50 13.32
CA VAL A 139 2.61 -6.39 12.01
C VAL A 139 3.11 -4.96 11.79
N PRO A 140 4.23 -4.75 11.09
CA PRO A 140 4.70 -3.41 10.77
C PRO A 140 3.71 -2.72 9.83
N VAL A 141 3.40 -1.45 10.09
CA VAL A 141 2.45 -0.65 9.31
C VAL A 141 3.19 0.40 8.51
N ASP A 142 2.90 0.49 7.22
CA ASP A 142 3.50 1.46 6.31
C ASP A 142 2.69 2.76 6.23
N ILE A 143 1.37 2.64 6.17
CA ILE A 143 0.43 3.77 6.03
C ILE A 143 -0.73 3.61 7.01
N TYR A 144 -1.08 4.70 7.70
CA TYR A 144 -2.25 4.79 8.55
C TYR A 144 -3.31 5.67 7.90
N ILE A 145 -4.55 5.18 7.85
CA ILE A 145 -5.69 5.92 7.31
C ILE A 145 -6.68 6.18 8.44
N PRO A 146 -6.86 7.44 8.88
CA PRO A 146 -7.80 7.77 9.95
C PRO A 146 -9.24 7.77 9.44
N GLY A 147 -10.19 7.51 10.34
CA GLY A 147 -11.63 7.55 10.09
C GLY A 147 -12.37 6.41 10.80
N CYS A 148 -13.70 6.51 10.87
CA CYS A 148 -14.52 5.46 11.49
C CYS A 148 -15.91 5.37 10.84
N PRO A 149 -16.02 4.68 9.69
CA PRO A 149 -14.96 4.25 8.78
C PRO A 149 -14.38 5.43 7.99
N PRO A 150 -13.14 5.34 7.49
CA PRO A 150 -12.64 6.28 6.49
C PRO A 150 -13.41 6.12 5.19
N THR A 151 -13.58 7.19 4.43
CA THR A 151 -14.22 7.14 3.11
C THR A 151 -13.36 6.40 2.09
N ALA A 152 -13.99 5.93 1.02
CA ALA A 152 -13.27 5.28 -0.09
C ALA A 152 -12.20 6.21 -0.72
N GLU A 153 -12.46 7.54 -0.76
CA GLU A 153 -11.47 8.53 -1.19
C GLU A 153 -10.26 8.60 -0.26
N ALA A 154 -10.47 8.50 1.05
CA ALA A 154 -9.38 8.49 2.01
C ALA A 154 -8.51 7.24 1.85
N LEU A 155 -9.12 6.07 1.58
CA LEU A 155 -8.38 4.86 1.26
C LEU A 155 -7.61 5.01 -0.05
N LEU A 156 -8.23 5.53 -1.11
CA LEU A 156 -7.56 5.79 -2.38
C LEU A 156 -6.36 6.73 -2.20
N TYR A 157 -6.51 7.79 -1.42
CA TYR A 157 -5.40 8.68 -1.09
C TYR A 157 -4.26 7.94 -0.36
N GLY A 158 -4.60 7.07 0.60
CA GLY A 158 -3.62 6.23 1.31
C GLY A 158 -2.85 5.29 0.37
N ILE A 159 -3.53 4.70 -0.61
CA ILE A 159 -2.91 3.87 -1.64
C ILE A 159 -1.93 4.68 -2.49
N LEU A 160 -2.32 5.89 -2.92
CA LEU A 160 -1.44 6.79 -3.66
C LEU A 160 -0.21 7.23 -2.84
N GLN A 161 -0.36 7.40 -1.52
CA GLN A 161 0.78 7.68 -0.63
C GLN A 161 1.70 6.46 -0.50
N LEU A 162 1.16 5.24 -0.45
CA LEU A 162 1.96 4.03 -0.46
C LEU A 162 2.78 3.92 -1.76
N GLN A 163 2.16 4.17 -2.91
CA GLN A 163 2.87 4.19 -4.19
C GLN A 163 4.01 5.21 -4.22
N LYS A 164 3.78 6.41 -3.65
CA LYS A 164 4.84 7.42 -3.50
C LYS A 164 5.96 6.95 -2.57
N LYS A 165 5.62 6.26 -1.47
CA LYS A 165 6.61 5.69 -0.55
C LYS A 165 7.48 4.66 -1.26
N ILE A 166 6.88 3.72 -2.00
CA ILE A 166 7.61 2.69 -2.75
C ILE A 166 8.58 3.29 -3.76
N ARG A 167 8.16 4.36 -4.46
CA ARG A 167 9.02 5.04 -5.44
C ARG A 167 10.22 5.76 -4.82
N ARG A 168 10.14 6.17 -3.54
CA ARG A 168 11.22 6.89 -2.84
C ARG A 168 12.23 5.97 -2.19
N VAL A 169 11.87 4.71 -1.96
CA VAL A 169 12.73 3.74 -1.28
C VAL A 169 13.51 2.98 -2.35
N GLY A 170 14.84 2.91 -2.22
CA GLY A 170 15.68 2.08 -3.08
C GLY A 170 15.24 0.61 -3.03
N THR A 171 15.37 -0.08 -4.14
CA THR A 171 14.82 -1.43 -4.33
C THR A 171 15.52 -2.49 -3.49
N ILE A 172 16.78 -2.26 -3.14
CA ILE A 172 17.71 -3.27 -2.58
C ILE A 172 17.79 -3.21 -1.05
N GLU A 173 17.47 -2.07 -0.44
CA GLU A 173 17.54 -1.88 1.01
C GLU A 173 16.12 -1.88 1.64
N ARG A 174 15.69 -3.06 2.04
CA ARG A 174 14.57 -3.20 2.96
C ARG A 174 14.80 -4.31 3.97
#